data_c7a7acf74b311283d185d8bae0c766b0
#
_entry.id   c7a7acf74b311283d185d8bae0c766b0
#
_cell.length_a   1.000
_cell.length_b   1.000
_cell.length_c   1.000
_cell.angle_alpha   90.00
_cell.angle_beta   90.00
_cell.angle_gamma   90.00
#
_symmetry.space_group_name_H-M   'P 1'
#
loop_
_entity.id
_entity.type
_entity.pdbx_description
1 polymer ?
#
loop_
_entity_poly.entity_id
_entity_poly.type
_entity_poly.pdbx_seq_one_letter_code
_entity_poly.pdbx_strand_id
1 'polypeptide(L)'
;MRAFHLNAELGLTRKGDNPAHEWTGSLRPDLGDLPLPWLAALDDAGRANMEFSAGWLQNLAENALAEEELPGLYDVRRADTARPAALLPVLHTLGSRRLQGLSTFYTSLFTPVVTEEAPEAALAALFSTVRHDGWHSLRLSPLAQDAPIFGQTLAALGQAGWLAYPFYCFGNWYMPVAGRTFAEYFQGLASQVRNTVKRREKKFLAEGRGQLELVESGPRLEAAIESWDRIYRSSWKKPEPFPRFMPGLIRLCAERGWLRLGLAHYDGEAVAAQIWIVSHGRAAIYKLAYDERFAPLSAGTVLTAFLMRQVIDVDHVEEIDYLIGDDAYKKDWLSHRRERWGIMAYNPATAAGLLGAARESAGRALKPLLARWRARSGKA
;
A
#
# COMPACT_ATOMS: atom_id res chain seq x y z
N MET A 1 9.43 24.52 -6.57
CA MET A 1 9.42 24.72 -8.03
C MET A 1 8.51 23.73 -8.79
N ARG A 2 8.27 22.50 -8.29
CA ARG A 2 7.38 21.49 -8.95
C ARG A 2 5.89 21.88 -9.02
N ALA A 3 5.36 22.63 -8.02
CA ALA A 3 3.93 22.98 -7.97
C ALA A 3 3.45 23.99 -9.02
N PHE A 4 4.35 24.83 -9.55
CA PHE A 4 3.98 25.86 -10.54
C PHE A 4 3.66 25.32 -11.94
N HIS A 5 4.18 24.14 -12.32
CA HIS A 5 3.94 23.58 -13.65
C HIS A 5 2.56 22.93 -13.81
N LEU A 6 1.96 22.42 -12.72
CA LEU A 6 0.66 21.76 -12.80
C LEU A 6 -0.48 22.69 -13.24
N ASN A 7 -0.48 23.94 -12.73
CA ASN A 7 -1.52 24.91 -13.03
C ASN A 7 -1.41 25.50 -14.44
N ALA A 8 -0.20 25.57 -15.01
CA ALA A 8 0.02 26.13 -16.34
C ALA A 8 -0.31 25.17 -17.49
N GLU A 9 -0.02 23.87 -17.33
CA GLU A 9 -0.30 22.87 -18.39
C GLU A 9 -1.75 22.41 -18.44
N LEU A 10 -2.46 22.39 -17.30
CA LEU A 10 -3.83 21.86 -17.24
C LEU A 10 -4.91 22.91 -17.35
N GLY A 11 -4.57 24.21 -17.26
CA GLY A 11 -5.54 25.31 -17.27
C GLY A 11 -6.55 25.21 -16.11
N LEU A 12 -6.19 24.57 -15.02
CA LEU A 12 -7.07 24.18 -13.91
C LEU A 12 -7.21 25.29 -12.86
N THR A 13 -7.48 26.52 -13.29
CA THR A 13 -7.97 27.56 -12.38
C THR A 13 -9.42 27.86 -12.70
N ARG A 14 -10.35 27.13 -12.07
CA ARG A 14 -11.72 27.62 -11.90
C ARG A 14 -12.22 27.28 -10.50
N LYS A 15 -12.29 28.30 -9.65
CA LYS A 15 -13.33 28.38 -8.63
C LYS A 15 -14.67 28.43 -9.37
N GLY A 16 -15.36 27.31 -9.37
CA GLY A 16 -16.75 27.29 -9.76
C GLY A 16 -17.61 27.74 -8.59
N ASP A 17 -17.69 29.03 -8.34
CA ASP A 17 -18.66 29.63 -7.43
C ASP A 17 -20.04 29.58 -8.12
N ASN A 18 -20.70 28.44 -8.02
CA ASN A 18 -22.13 28.35 -8.32
C ASN A 18 -22.86 28.06 -7.00
N PRO A 19 -23.65 28.99 -6.48
CA PRO A 19 -24.34 28.87 -5.20
C PRO A 19 -25.42 27.77 -5.15
N ALA A 20 -25.62 27.04 -6.24
CA ALA A 20 -26.53 25.92 -6.32
C ALA A 20 -25.88 24.55 -6.03
N HIS A 21 -24.57 24.46 -5.77
CA HIS A 21 -23.90 23.19 -5.53
C HIS A 21 -23.60 22.99 -4.04
N GLU A 22 -24.17 21.93 -3.49
CA GLU A 22 -23.88 21.44 -2.13
C GLU A 22 -22.39 21.15 -1.92
N TRP A 23 -21.62 20.90 -2.98
CA TRP A 23 -20.23 20.46 -2.96
C TRP A 23 -19.29 21.40 -3.71
N THR A 24 -18.14 21.67 -3.09
CA THR A 24 -16.99 22.34 -3.73
C THR A 24 -15.85 21.37 -3.83
N GLY A 25 -15.32 21.16 -5.04
CA GLY A 25 -14.18 20.26 -5.31
C GLY A 25 -12.97 21.01 -5.81
N SER A 26 -11.77 20.55 -5.46
CA SER A 26 -10.50 21.11 -5.92
C SER A 26 -9.39 20.06 -6.05
N LEU A 27 -8.36 20.37 -6.86
CA LEU A 27 -7.11 19.64 -6.92
C LEU A 27 -6.02 20.46 -6.22
N ARG A 28 -5.33 19.84 -5.26
CA ARG A 28 -4.13 20.37 -4.59
C ARG A 28 -2.90 19.69 -5.20
N PRO A 29 -1.97 20.43 -5.79
CA PRO A 29 -0.82 19.86 -6.46
C PRO A 29 0.34 19.49 -5.51
N ASP A 30 0.20 19.81 -4.22
CA ASP A 30 1.23 19.56 -3.21
C ASP A 30 0.63 18.87 -1.99
N LEU A 31 1.30 17.81 -1.53
CA LEU A 31 0.96 17.08 -0.30
C LEU A 31 1.81 17.56 0.91
N GLY A 32 2.85 18.35 0.68
CA GLY A 32 3.73 18.87 1.74
C GLY A 32 3.09 20.01 2.54
N ASP A 33 2.20 20.80 1.91
CA ASP A 33 1.53 21.97 2.52
C ASP A 33 0.01 21.77 2.55
N LEU A 34 -0.45 20.72 3.22
CA LEU A 34 -1.87 20.46 3.41
C LEU A 34 -2.40 21.20 4.65
N PRO A 35 -3.60 21.80 4.58
CA PRO A 35 -4.25 22.39 5.75
C PRO A 35 -4.49 21.35 6.85
N LEU A 36 -4.46 21.77 8.12
CA LEU A 36 -4.65 20.89 9.28
C LEU A 36 -5.87 19.95 9.19
N PRO A 37 -7.07 20.39 8.73
CA PRO A 37 -8.20 19.49 8.60
C PRO A 37 -7.98 18.34 7.59
N TRP A 38 -7.17 18.54 6.53
CA TRP A 38 -6.82 17.50 5.55
C TRP A 38 -5.81 16.52 6.14
N LEU A 39 -4.78 17.02 6.82
CA LEU A 39 -3.82 16.18 7.55
C LEU A 39 -4.53 15.31 8.59
N ALA A 40 -5.44 15.90 9.36
CA ALA A 40 -6.22 15.17 10.37
C ALA A 40 -7.09 14.08 9.74
N ALA A 41 -7.74 14.35 8.59
CA ALA A 41 -8.55 13.35 7.89
C ALA A 41 -7.70 12.18 7.36
N LEU A 42 -6.52 12.45 6.81
CA LEU A 42 -5.59 11.42 6.36
C LEU A 42 -5.01 10.62 7.54
N ASP A 43 -4.62 11.28 8.62
CA ASP A 43 -4.10 10.59 9.81
C ASP A 43 -5.18 9.76 10.52
N ASP A 44 -6.44 10.20 10.50
CA ASP A 44 -7.56 9.39 10.99
C ASP A 44 -7.81 8.15 10.12
N ALA A 45 -7.78 8.30 8.78
CA ALA A 45 -7.81 7.16 7.86
C ALA A 45 -6.59 6.23 8.07
N GLY A 46 -5.44 6.79 8.44
CA GLY A 46 -4.23 6.07 8.81
C GLY A 46 -4.39 5.09 9.96
N ARG A 47 -5.43 5.27 10.81
CA ARG A 47 -5.77 4.30 11.88
C ARG A 47 -6.27 2.97 11.32
N ALA A 48 -6.94 2.96 10.18
CA ALA A 48 -7.36 1.74 9.50
C ALA A 48 -6.19 1.05 8.78
N ASN A 49 -5.30 1.85 8.17
CA ASN A 49 -4.06 1.37 7.56
C ASN A 49 -3.08 2.54 7.44
N MET A 50 -1.85 2.34 7.88
CA MET A 50 -0.81 3.38 7.87
C MET A 50 -0.53 3.97 6.47
N GLU A 51 -0.79 3.20 5.40
CA GLU A 51 -0.62 3.65 4.01
C GLU A 51 -1.63 4.74 3.59
N PHE A 52 -2.62 5.04 4.42
CA PHE A 52 -3.58 6.14 4.20
C PHE A 52 -3.18 7.42 4.93
N SER A 53 -2.20 7.36 5.84
CA SER A 53 -1.75 8.49 6.65
C SER A 53 -1.05 9.57 5.81
N ALA A 54 -1.13 10.81 6.27
CA ALA A 54 -0.45 11.94 5.64
C ALA A 54 1.05 11.69 5.51
N GLY A 55 1.71 11.22 6.57
CA GLY A 55 3.16 10.96 6.55
C GLY A 55 3.58 9.90 5.55
N TRP A 56 2.79 8.82 5.36
CA TRP A 56 3.03 7.84 4.32
C TRP A 56 2.95 8.46 2.92
N LEU A 57 1.85 9.18 2.63
CA LEU A 57 1.62 9.79 1.32
C LEU A 57 2.68 10.85 0.99
N GLN A 58 3.11 11.63 1.99
CA GLN A 58 4.20 12.60 1.86
C GLN A 58 5.54 11.92 1.57
N ASN A 59 5.92 10.88 2.34
CA ASN A 59 7.14 10.12 2.09
C ASN A 59 7.15 9.49 0.69
N LEU A 60 5.99 9.00 0.24
CA LEU A 60 5.84 8.42 -1.10
C LEU A 60 6.01 9.49 -2.20
N ALA A 61 5.38 10.65 -2.04
CA ALA A 61 5.46 11.77 -2.97
C ALA A 61 6.87 12.36 -3.08
N GLU A 62 7.60 12.43 -1.95
CA GLU A 62 8.95 13.00 -1.91
C GLU A 62 10.03 12.04 -2.38
N ASN A 63 9.87 10.73 -2.12
CA ASN A 63 10.96 9.77 -2.18
C ASN A 63 10.73 8.59 -3.11
N ALA A 64 9.54 8.43 -3.72
CA ALA A 64 9.21 7.23 -4.52
C ALA A 64 8.53 7.53 -5.86
N LEU A 65 8.79 8.70 -6.43
CA LEU A 65 8.25 9.11 -7.74
C LEU A 65 9.37 9.41 -8.73
N ALA A 66 9.13 9.13 -10.01
CA ALA A 66 9.98 9.56 -11.10
C ALA A 66 9.86 11.09 -11.33
N GLU A 67 10.79 11.68 -12.08
CA GLU A 67 10.81 13.15 -12.29
C GLU A 67 9.57 13.67 -13.00
N GLU A 68 9.03 12.89 -13.94
CA GLU A 68 7.83 13.20 -14.70
C GLU A 68 6.52 12.85 -13.97
N GLU A 69 6.58 12.20 -12.82
CA GLU A 69 5.41 11.83 -12.01
C GLU A 69 5.08 12.94 -11.01
N LEU A 70 3.84 13.39 -11.05
CA LEU A 70 3.32 14.48 -10.24
C LEU A 70 2.23 13.98 -9.30
N PRO A 71 2.44 14.07 -7.97
CA PRO A 71 1.41 13.77 -6.99
C PRO A 71 0.42 14.92 -6.89
N GLY A 72 -0.77 14.63 -6.38
CA GLY A 72 -1.79 15.61 -6.04
C GLY A 72 -2.84 15.04 -5.12
N LEU A 73 -3.71 15.90 -4.63
CA LEU A 73 -4.83 15.52 -3.78
C LEU A 73 -6.10 16.18 -4.30
N TYR A 74 -7.04 15.40 -4.82
CA TYR A 74 -8.40 15.87 -5.01
C TYR A 74 -9.12 15.89 -3.67
N ASP A 75 -9.85 16.96 -3.41
CA ASP A 75 -10.75 17.07 -2.27
C ASP A 75 -12.13 17.56 -2.69
N VAL A 76 -13.13 17.13 -1.94
CA VAL A 76 -14.46 17.76 -1.96
C VAL A 76 -14.87 18.07 -0.54
N ARG A 77 -15.61 19.15 -0.39
CA ARG A 77 -16.20 19.61 0.88
C ARG A 77 -17.59 20.16 0.65
N ARG A 78 -18.41 20.15 1.67
CA ARG A 78 -19.68 20.91 1.62
C ARG A 78 -19.40 22.40 1.56
N ALA A 79 -20.25 23.15 0.87
CA ALA A 79 -20.07 24.58 0.68
C ALA A 79 -20.02 25.37 2.00
N ASP A 80 -20.66 24.85 3.05
CA ASP A 80 -20.80 25.44 4.38
C ASP A 80 -19.68 25.02 5.37
N THR A 81 -18.75 24.12 4.97
CA THR A 81 -17.71 23.60 5.85
C THR A 81 -16.29 23.88 5.34
N ALA A 82 -15.36 24.03 6.30
CA ALA A 82 -13.92 24.12 6.00
C ALA A 82 -13.21 22.74 6.09
N ARG A 83 -13.95 21.63 6.28
CA ARG A 83 -13.39 20.29 6.40
C ARG A 83 -13.61 19.51 5.12
N PRO A 84 -12.67 18.66 4.70
CA PRO A 84 -12.88 17.78 3.55
C PRO A 84 -13.92 16.73 3.90
N ALA A 85 -14.82 16.44 2.96
CA ALA A 85 -15.79 15.34 3.05
C ALA A 85 -15.25 14.06 2.41
N ALA A 86 -14.47 14.20 1.34
CA ALA A 86 -13.70 13.10 0.75
C ALA A 86 -12.40 13.62 0.13
N LEU A 87 -11.38 12.73 0.14
CA LEU A 87 -10.03 12.97 -0.36
C LEU A 87 -9.62 11.83 -1.29
N LEU A 88 -8.95 12.16 -2.39
CA LEU A 88 -8.36 11.19 -3.31
C LEU A 88 -6.92 11.60 -3.60
N PRO A 89 -5.94 10.98 -2.94
CA PRO A 89 -4.55 11.13 -3.33
C PRO A 89 -4.35 10.55 -4.74
N VAL A 90 -3.73 11.31 -5.62
CA VAL A 90 -3.57 10.96 -7.03
C VAL A 90 -2.15 11.13 -7.52
N LEU A 91 -1.87 10.49 -8.63
CA LEU A 91 -0.61 10.55 -9.36
C LEU A 91 -0.89 10.62 -10.86
N HIS A 92 -0.19 11.47 -11.58
CA HIS A 92 -0.19 11.46 -13.04
C HIS A 92 1.20 11.74 -13.60
N THR A 93 1.44 11.34 -14.83
CA THR A 93 2.67 11.61 -15.56
C THR A 93 2.50 12.86 -16.42
N LEU A 94 3.48 13.74 -16.46
CA LEU A 94 3.52 14.93 -17.32
C LEU A 94 3.14 14.61 -18.76
N GLY A 95 2.32 15.44 -19.39
CA GLY A 95 1.81 15.24 -20.75
C GLY A 95 0.78 14.11 -20.90
N SER A 96 0.46 13.38 -19.82
CA SER A 96 -0.55 12.32 -19.81
C SER A 96 -1.89 12.83 -19.29
N ARG A 97 -2.99 12.41 -19.93
CA ARG A 97 -4.36 12.60 -19.43
C ARG A 97 -4.91 11.35 -18.73
N ARG A 98 -4.01 10.54 -18.16
CA ARG A 98 -4.35 9.35 -17.37
C ARG A 98 -4.02 9.63 -15.91
N LEU A 99 -5.02 9.51 -15.06
CA LEU A 99 -4.90 9.69 -13.63
C LEU A 99 -4.86 8.32 -12.94
N GLN A 100 -4.14 8.22 -11.86
CA GLN A 100 -4.19 7.05 -10.98
C GLN A 100 -4.20 7.48 -9.51
N GLY A 101 -4.66 6.60 -8.63
CA GLY A 101 -4.45 6.79 -7.19
C GLY A 101 -2.96 6.89 -6.89
N LEU A 102 -2.60 7.68 -5.87
CA LEU A 102 -1.20 7.81 -5.43
C LEU A 102 -0.75 6.48 -4.82
N SER A 103 -0.42 5.57 -5.69
CA SER A 103 0.08 4.24 -5.36
C SER A 103 1.23 3.85 -6.28
N THR A 104 2.24 3.24 -5.70
CA THR A 104 3.41 2.73 -6.42
C THR A 104 3.59 1.26 -6.09
N PHE A 105 4.69 0.64 -6.52
CA PHE A 105 5.00 -0.73 -6.14
C PHE A 105 5.24 -0.91 -4.62
N TYR A 106 5.39 0.19 -3.88
CA TYR A 106 5.48 0.18 -2.41
C TYR A 106 4.12 0.09 -1.72
N THR A 107 3.03 0.35 -2.43
CA THR A 107 1.68 0.45 -1.86
C THR A 107 0.97 -0.90 -1.89
N SER A 108 0.63 -1.42 -0.72
CA SER A 108 -0.09 -2.70 -0.61
C SER A 108 -1.61 -2.53 -0.55
N LEU A 109 -2.06 -1.34 -0.15
CA LEU A 109 -3.47 -0.98 -0.07
C LEU A 109 -3.65 0.51 -0.32
N PHE A 110 -4.65 0.84 -1.12
CA PHE A 110 -5.08 2.19 -1.45
C PHE A 110 -6.58 2.34 -1.16
N THR A 111 -7.03 3.54 -0.83
CA THR A 111 -8.45 3.88 -0.73
C THR A 111 -8.68 5.37 -0.94
N PRO A 112 -9.81 5.79 -1.53
CA PRO A 112 -10.34 7.13 -1.28
C PRO A 112 -10.62 7.29 0.22
N VAL A 113 -10.32 8.44 0.79
CA VAL A 113 -10.62 8.74 2.19
C VAL A 113 -11.92 9.50 2.26
N VAL A 114 -12.85 9.06 3.12
CA VAL A 114 -14.14 9.69 3.34
C VAL A 114 -14.31 9.98 4.81
N THR A 115 -14.74 11.19 5.14
CA THR A 115 -14.95 11.66 6.52
C THR A 115 -16.43 11.78 6.88
N GLU A 116 -17.32 11.63 5.90
CA GLU A 116 -18.77 11.68 6.06
C GLU A 116 -19.33 10.30 6.42
N GLU A 117 -20.40 10.27 7.22
CA GLU A 117 -21.12 9.02 7.57
C GLU A 117 -21.79 8.39 6.33
N ALA A 118 -22.24 9.21 5.39
CA ALA A 118 -22.82 8.79 4.12
C ALA A 118 -21.84 9.04 2.96
N PRO A 119 -20.96 8.08 2.65
CA PRO A 119 -19.83 8.29 1.75
C PRO A 119 -20.24 8.46 0.27
N GLU A 120 -21.42 7.98 -0.14
CA GLU A 120 -21.83 7.88 -1.55
C GLU A 120 -21.89 9.25 -2.24
N ALA A 121 -22.52 10.24 -1.59
CA ALA A 121 -22.66 11.58 -2.14
C ALA A 121 -21.30 12.31 -2.25
N ALA A 122 -20.48 12.21 -1.21
CA ALA A 122 -19.14 12.81 -1.20
C ALA A 122 -18.23 12.17 -2.27
N LEU A 123 -18.26 10.84 -2.42
CA LEU A 123 -17.51 10.13 -3.46
C LEU A 123 -18.01 10.49 -4.87
N ALA A 124 -19.33 10.57 -5.08
CA ALA A 124 -19.89 10.96 -6.38
C ALA A 124 -19.48 12.39 -6.76
N ALA A 125 -19.51 13.32 -5.82
CA ALA A 125 -19.04 14.69 -6.02
C ALA A 125 -17.52 14.73 -6.33
N LEU A 126 -16.72 13.94 -5.60
CA LEU A 126 -15.28 13.81 -5.81
C LEU A 126 -14.96 13.30 -7.22
N PHE A 127 -15.58 12.19 -7.65
CA PHE A 127 -15.34 11.63 -8.99
C PHE A 127 -15.95 12.49 -10.11
N SER A 128 -16.99 13.26 -9.82
CA SER A 128 -17.51 14.27 -10.74
C SER A 128 -16.50 15.40 -10.95
N THR A 129 -15.87 15.90 -9.88
CA THR A 129 -14.79 16.90 -9.96
C THR A 129 -13.63 16.37 -10.80
N VAL A 130 -13.13 15.17 -10.51
CA VAL A 130 -12.06 14.53 -11.30
C VAL A 130 -12.42 14.38 -12.77
N ARG A 131 -13.69 14.04 -13.07
CA ARG A 131 -14.16 13.88 -14.46
C ARG A 131 -14.20 15.20 -15.22
N HIS A 132 -14.61 16.28 -14.56
CA HIS A 132 -14.70 17.62 -15.18
C HIS A 132 -13.34 18.18 -15.58
N ASP A 133 -12.26 17.77 -14.92
CA ASP A 133 -10.88 18.15 -15.28
C ASP A 133 -10.39 17.46 -16.57
N GLY A 134 -11.24 16.64 -17.20
CA GLY A 134 -11.01 16.09 -18.54
C GLY A 134 -10.00 14.95 -18.60
N TRP A 135 -9.76 14.26 -17.51
CA TRP A 135 -8.97 13.03 -17.51
C TRP A 135 -9.62 11.95 -18.36
N HIS A 136 -8.83 11.24 -19.17
CA HIS A 136 -9.34 10.16 -20.03
C HIS A 136 -9.65 8.89 -19.25
N SER A 137 -8.85 8.60 -18.24
CA SER A 137 -9.01 7.44 -17.38
C SER A 137 -8.56 7.72 -15.97
N LEU A 138 -9.12 6.98 -15.01
CA LEU A 138 -8.74 6.94 -13.61
C LEU A 138 -8.51 5.48 -13.21
N ARG A 139 -7.33 5.18 -12.66
CA ARG A 139 -7.00 3.86 -12.12
C ARG A 139 -6.87 3.95 -10.61
N LEU A 140 -7.66 3.18 -9.89
CA LEU A 140 -7.59 3.06 -8.43
C LEU A 140 -7.16 1.64 -8.07
N SER A 141 -5.99 1.47 -7.47
CA SER A 141 -5.45 0.16 -7.09
C SER A 141 -4.25 0.29 -6.16
N PRO A 142 -3.98 -0.70 -5.31
CA PRO A 142 -4.82 -1.85 -4.98
C PRO A 142 -5.86 -1.50 -3.91
N LEU A 143 -7.09 -2.00 -4.04
CA LEU A 143 -8.22 -1.77 -3.13
C LEU A 143 -8.59 -3.07 -2.41
N ALA A 144 -9.17 -2.96 -1.21
CA ALA A 144 -9.77 -4.08 -0.49
C ALA A 144 -11.16 -4.38 -1.07
N GLN A 145 -11.30 -5.47 -1.84
CA GLN A 145 -12.55 -5.87 -2.45
C GLN A 145 -13.63 -6.22 -1.42
N ASP A 146 -13.21 -6.76 -0.31
CA ASP A 146 -14.03 -7.19 0.83
C ASP A 146 -14.51 -6.03 1.73
N ALA A 147 -14.00 -4.80 1.51
CA ALA A 147 -14.41 -3.63 2.25
C ALA A 147 -15.58 -2.90 1.55
N PRO A 148 -16.54 -2.32 2.32
CA PRO A 148 -17.68 -1.59 1.77
C PRO A 148 -17.29 -0.48 0.80
N ILE A 149 -16.18 0.22 1.06
CA ILE A 149 -15.67 1.33 0.24
C ILE A 149 -15.40 0.92 -1.21
N PHE A 150 -15.11 -0.36 -1.51
CA PHE A 150 -14.91 -0.84 -2.87
C PHE A 150 -16.21 -0.74 -3.70
N GLY A 151 -17.31 -1.26 -3.16
CA GLY A 151 -18.64 -1.17 -3.80
C GLY A 151 -19.13 0.27 -3.91
N GLN A 152 -18.95 1.07 -2.87
CA GLN A 152 -19.31 2.48 -2.83
C GLN A 152 -18.52 3.28 -3.87
N THR A 153 -17.21 3.00 -4.02
CA THR A 153 -16.36 3.62 -5.06
C THR A 153 -16.86 3.29 -6.47
N LEU A 154 -17.20 2.02 -6.75
CA LEU A 154 -17.75 1.62 -8.04
C LEU A 154 -19.08 2.32 -8.35
N ALA A 155 -20.00 2.35 -7.38
CA ALA A 155 -21.29 3.01 -7.52
C ALA A 155 -21.12 4.52 -7.76
N ALA A 156 -20.28 5.19 -6.98
CA ALA A 156 -20.01 6.62 -7.09
C ALA A 156 -19.35 7.01 -8.44
N LEU A 157 -18.43 6.19 -8.94
CA LEU A 157 -17.87 6.36 -10.28
C LEU A 157 -18.97 6.29 -11.35
N GLY A 158 -19.90 5.32 -11.26
CA GLY A 158 -21.03 5.21 -12.15
C GLY A 158 -21.95 6.43 -12.07
N GLN A 159 -22.29 6.90 -10.87
CA GLN A 159 -23.10 8.10 -10.64
C GLN A 159 -22.43 9.36 -11.22
N ALA A 160 -21.11 9.46 -11.12
CA ALA A 160 -20.32 10.53 -11.72
C ALA A 160 -20.14 10.40 -13.24
N GLY A 161 -20.71 9.37 -13.87
CA GLY A 161 -20.70 9.15 -15.33
C GLY A 161 -19.40 8.55 -15.86
N TRP A 162 -18.61 7.87 -15.04
CA TRP A 162 -17.49 7.05 -15.48
C TRP A 162 -17.93 5.64 -15.88
N LEU A 163 -17.24 5.04 -16.85
CA LEU A 163 -17.37 3.62 -17.17
C LEU A 163 -16.30 2.85 -16.40
N ALA A 164 -16.70 2.20 -15.31
CA ALA A 164 -15.78 1.59 -14.33
C ALA A 164 -15.76 0.06 -14.45
N TYR A 165 -14.56 -0.52 -14.40
CA TYR A 165 -14.29 -1.94 -14.55
C TYR A 165 -13.35 -2.42 -13.45
N PRO A 166 -13.79 -3.34 -12.58
CA PRO A 166 -12.88 -3.95 -11.58
C PRO A 166 -11.90 -4.89 -12.25
N PHE A 167 -10.69 -5.01 -11.69
CA PHE A 167 -9.67 -5.96 -12.10
C PHE A 167 -8.91 -6.52 -10.89
N TYR A 168 -8.46 -7.76 -11.00
CA TYR A 168 -7.65 -8.41 -9.97
C TYR A 168 -6.23 -7.86 -9.97
N CYS A 169 -5.67 -7.61 -8.76
CA CYS A 169 -4.30 -7.19 -8.57
C CYS A 169 -3.42 -8.34 -8.07
N PHE A 170 -3.67 -8.83 -6.85
CA PHE A 170 -2.89 -9.90 -6.23
C PHE A 170 -3.61 -10.50 -5.01
N GLY A 171 -3.12 -11.68 -4.57
CA GLY A 171 -3.48 -12.28 -3.30
C GLY A 171 -2.65 -11.72 -2.15
N ASN A 172 -3.28 -11.55 -1.00
CA ASN A 172 -2.66 -11.06 0.21
C ASN A 172 -2.88 -12.07 1.36
N TRP A 173 -1.78 -12.59 1.91
CA TRP A 173 -1.81 -13.50 3.04
C TRP A 173 -1.81 -12.74 4.34
N TYR A 174 -2.70 -13.12 5.27
CA TYR A 174 -2.83 -12.52 6.59
C TYR A 174 -3.27 -13.55 7.63
N MET A 175 -3.18 -13.19 8.89
CA MET A 175 -3.60 -14.03 10.02
C MET A 175 -4.25 -13.19 11.12
N PRO A 176 -5.52 -13.43 11.48
CA PRO A 176 -6.08 -12.96 12.73
C PRO A 176 -5.36 -13.65 13.90
N VAL A 177 -4.83 -12.89 14.83
CA VAL A 177 -4.16 -13.44 16.03
C VAL A 177 -5.18 -14.03 17.00
N ALA A 178 -6.35 -13.39 17.10
CA ALA A 178 -7.48 -13.84 17.91
C ALA A 178 -7.13 -14.09 19.39
N GLY A 179 -6.28 -13.24 19.97
CA GLY A 179 -5.87 -13.31 21.37
C GLY A 179 -4.91 -14.47 21.71
N ARG A 180 -4.45 -15.24 20.73
CA ARG A 180 -3.51 -16.33 20.95
C ARG A 180 -2.14 -15.79 21.36
N THR A 181 -1.44 -16.52 22.21
CA THR A 181 -0.02 -16.35 22.47
C THR A 181 0.81 -16.86 21.27
N PHE A 182 2.08 -16.44 21.19
CA PHE A 182 2.99 -17.00 20.18
C PHE A 182 3.14 -18.52 20.33
N ALA A 183 3.15 -19.04 21.54
CA ALA A 183 3.25 -20.48 21.77
C ALA A 183 2.07 -21.24 21.15
N GLU A 184 0.84 -20.77 21.35
CA GLU A 184 -0.38 -21.36 20.76
C GLU A 184 -0.40 -21.22 19.24
N TYR A 185 -0.07 -20.05 18.71
CA TYR A 185 0.08 -19.83 17.28
C TYR A 185 1.12 -20.79 16.68
N PHE A 186 2.31 -20.88 17.28
CA PHE A 186 3.40 -21.71 16.79
C PHE A 186 3.05 -23.20 16.81
N GLN A 187 2.32 -23.66 17.83
CA GLN A 187 1.78 -25.03 17.90
C GLN A 187 0.84 -25.35 16.74
N GLY A 188 0.06 -24.36 16.27
CA GLY A 188 -0.86 -24.51 15.14
C GLY A 188 -0.19 -24.60 13.76
N LEU A 189 1.09 -24.24 13.64
CA LEU A 189 1.82 -24.38 12.37
C LEU A 189 2.07 -25.84 12.00
N ALA A 190 2.31 -26.10 10.71
CA ALA A 190 2.70 -27.43 10.23
C ALA A 190 3.94 -27.93 10.97
N SER A 191 3.99 -29.22 11.31
CA SER A 191 5.11 -29.82 12.07
C SER A 191 6.46 -29.62 11.38
N GLN A 192 6.50 -29.65 10.05
CA GLN A 192 7.70 -29.39 9.27
C GLN A 192 8.23 -27.96 9.51
N VAL A 193 7.35 -26.95 9.55
CA VAL A 193 7.72 -25.56 9.81
C VAL A 193 8.26 -25.44 11.23
N ARG A 194 7.51 -25.94 12.22
CA ARG A 194 7.92 -25.90 13.65
C ARG A 194 9.30 -26.53 13.87
N ASN A 195 9.51 -27.73 13.32
CA ASN A 195 10.79 -28.45 13.48
C ASN A 195 11.93 -27.72 12.76
N THR A 196 11.66 -27.12 11.61
CA THR A 196 12.65 -26.32 10.89
C THR A 196 13.04 -25.08 11.69
N VAL A 197 12.08 -24.32 12.18
CA VAL A 197 12.32 -23.12 13.00
C VAL A 197 13.15 -23.48 14.24
N LYS A 198 12.71 -24.46 15.05
CA LYS A 198 13.42 -24.87 16.28
C LYS A 198 14.85 -25.29 16.01
N ARG A 199 15.08 -26.10 14.97
CA ARG A 199 16.42 -26.57 14.60
C ARG A 199 17.32 -25.43 14.13
N ARG A 200 16.77 -24.49 13.31
CA ARG A 200 17.52 -23.36 12.79
C ARG A 200 17.83 -22.33 13.88
N GLU A 201 16.88 -22.03 14.74
CA GLU A 201 17.06 -21.14 15.89
C GLU A 201 18.18 -21.69 16.82
N LYS A 202 18.09 -22.99 17.19
CA LYS A 202 19.14 -23.64 17.99
C LYS A 202 20.52 -23.56 17.35
N LYS A 203 20.61 -23.81 16.03
CA LYS A 203 21.89 -23.74 15.29
C LYS A 203 22.40 -22.31 15.19
N PHE A 204 21.52 -21.34 14.92
CA PHE A 204 21.89 -19.95 14.75
C PHE A 204 22.43 -19.34 16.06
N LEU A 205 21.77 -19.63 17.18
CA LEU A 205 22.15 -19.11 18.52
C LEU A 205 23.25 -19.91 19.21
N ALA A 206 23.71 -21.01 18.61
CA ALA A 206 24.74 -21.86 19.20
C ALA A 206 26.04 -21.07 19.43
N GLU A 207 26.73 -21.37 20.55
CA GLU A 207 28.03 -20.79 20.91
C GLU A 207 28.03 -19.25 21.06
N GLY A 208 26.84 -18.63 21.15
CA GLY A 208 26.71 -17.17 21.23
C GLY A 208 27.07 -16.41 19.95
N ARG A 209 27.25 -17.12 18.82
CA ARG A 209 27.64 -16.51 17.53
C ARG A 209 26.48 -15.74 16.88
N GLY A 210 25.26 -16.26 17.01
CA GLY A 210 24.05 -15.60 16.51
C GLY A 210 23.42 -14.73 17.58
N GLN A 211 22.99 -13.53 17.18
CA GLN A 211 22.26 -12.58 18.04
C GLN A 211 21.09 -11.97 17.27
N LEU A 212 20.00 -11.67 17.98
CA LEU A 212 18.82 -11.02 17.42
C LEU A 212 18.63 -9.66 18.09
N GLU A 213 18.46 -8.62 17.30
CA GLU A 213 18.28 -7.25 17.75
C GLU A 213 16.95 -6.72 17.24
N LEU A 214 16.22 -5.98 18.08
CA LEU A 214 15.04 -5.21 17.71
C LEU A 214 15.36 -3.73 17.86
N VAL A 215 15.16 -2.96 16.79
CA VAL A 215 15.30 -1.50 16.79
C VAL A 215 13.95 -0.88 16.49
N GLU A 216 13.47 -0.06 17.41
CA GLU A 216 12.19 0.65 17.29
C GLU A 216 12.40 2.15 17.09
N SER A 217 13.44 2.71 17.71
CA SER A 217 13.84 4.12 17.64
C SER A 217 15.21 4.34 18.31
N GLY A 218 15.58 5.60 18.54
CA GLY A 218 16.74 5.97 19.34
C GLY A 218 18.08 5.95 18.61
N PRO A 219 19.21 5.97 19.33
CA PRO A 219 20.55 6.22 18.75
C PRO A 219 21.03 5.12 17.79
N ARG A 220 20.43 3.93 17.87
CA ARG A 220 20.75 2.79 16.98
C ARG A 220 20.07 2.86 15.62
N LEU A 221 19.08 3.75 15.44
CA LEU A 221 18.23 3.78 14.26
C LEU A 221 19.01 3.95 12.95
N GLU A 222 19.88 4.94 12.87
CA GLU A 222 20.63 5.20 11.63
C GLU A 222 21.58 4.04 11.27
N ALA A 223 22.27 3.48 12.25
CA ALA A 223 23.14 2.30 12.04
C ALA A 223 22.32 1.06 11.62
N ALA A 224 21.09 0.94 12.09
CA ALA A 224 20.18 -0.14 11.68
C ALA A 224 19.67 0.06 10.24
N ILE A 225 19.40 1.31 9.83
CA ILE A 225 19.05 1.65 8.43
C ILE A 225 20.21 1.31 7.49
N GLU A 226 21.44 1.65 7.84
CA GLU A 226 22.64 1.31 7.06
C GLU A 226 22.83 -0.22 6.94
N SER A 227 22.63 -0.94 8.06
CA SER A 227 22.71 -2.40 8.09
C SER A 227 21.65 -3.04 7.21
N TRP A 228 20.39 -2.53 7.27
CA TRP A 228 19.31 -2.98 6.41
C TRP A 228 19.62 -2.75 4.92
N ASP A 229 20.09 -1.56 4.53
CA ASP A 229 20.41 -1.21 3.15
C ASP A 229 21.54 -2.12 2.60
N ARG A 230 22.59 -2.33 3.38
CA ARG A 230 23.70 -3.25 3.05
C ARG A 230 23.20 -4.68 2.82
N ILE A 231 22.40 -5.22 3.75
CA ILE A 231 21.84 -6.56 3.64
C ILE A 231 20.91 -6.67 2.43
N TYR A 232 20.09 -5.65 2.19
CA TYR A 232 19.16 -5.65 1.07
C TYR A 232 19.91 -5.71 -0.27
N ARG A 233 20.99 -4.94 -0.43
CA ARG A 233 21.86 -4.96 -1.62
C ARG A 233 22.61 -6.29 -1.81
N SER A 234 22.93 -7.00 -0.73
CA SER A 234 23.60 -8.30 -0.77
C SER A 234 22.63 -9.48 -0.89
N SER A 235 21.34 -9.22 -1.04
CA SER A 235 20.30 -10.24 -1.16
C SER A 235 19.97 -10.54 -2.64
N TRP A 236 19.19 -11.58 -2.88
CA TRP A 236 18.68 -11.98 -4.21
C TRP A 236 17.70 -10.95 -4.83
N LYS A 237 17.34 -9.92 -4.11
CA LYS A 237 16.34 -8.94 -4.54
C LYS A 237 16.93 -7.93 -5.52
N LYS A 238 16.07 -7.41 -6.39
CA LYS A 238 16.45 -6.29 -7.23
C LYS A 238 16.71 -5.05 -6.38
N PRO A 239 17.68 -4.20 -6.75
CA PRO A 239 17.92 -2.93 -6.08
C PRO A 239 16.63 -2.10 -5.95
N GLU A 240 16.52 -1.36 -4.85
CA GLU A 240 15.39 -0.42 -4.68
C GLU A 240 15.47 0.69 -5.74
N PRO A 241 14.41 0.90 -6.54
CA PRO A 241 14.42 1.94 -7.58
C PRO A 241 14.43 3.35 -6.98
N PHE A 242 13.94 3.48 -5.74
CA PHE A 242 13.88 4.74 -5.01
C PHE A 242 14.60 4.59 -3.65
N PRO A 243 15.93 4.74 -3.61
CA PRO A 243 16.73 4.39 -2.44
C PRO A 243 16.43 5.26 -1.20
N ARG A 244 15.81 6.44 -1.36
CA ARG A 244 15.42 7.30 -0.23
C ARG A 244 14.11 6.90 0.43
N PHE A 245 13.25 6.13 -0.26
CA PHE A 245 11.92 5.81 0.25
C PHE A 245 11.97 4.97 1.53
N MET A 246 12.75 3.88 1.53
CA MET A 246 12.83 3.00 2.70
C MET A 246 13.43 3.66 3.94
N PRO A 247 14.55 4.41 3.85
CA PRO A 247 15.04 5.19 4.99
C PRO A 247 14.00 6.21 5.51
N GLY A 248 13.30 6.91 4.62
CA GLY A 248 12.22 7.84 5.00
C GLY A 248 11.08 7.12 5.75
N LEU A 249 10.63 5.97 5.25
CA LEU A 249 9.60 5.16 5.89
C LEU A 249 10.04 4.64 7.26
N ILE A 250 11.28 4.17 7.39
CA ILE A 250 11.81 3.67 8.67
C ILE A 250 11.81 4.79 9.72
N ARG A 251 12.27 5.98 9.37
CA ARG A 251 12.26 7.15 10.28
C ARG A 251 10.85 7.55 10.66
N LEU A 252 9.93 7.66 9.69
CA LEU A 252 8.51 7.94 9.94
C LEU A 252 7.90 6.92 10.92
N CYS A 253 8.15 5.63 10.69
CA CYS A 253 7.64 4.58 11.58
C CYS A 253 8.28 4.64 12.98
N ALA A 254 9.55 4.99 13.09
CA ALA A 254 10.23 5.17 14.37
C ALA A 254 9.65 6.36 15.16
N GLU A 255 9.42 7.49 14.51
CA GLU A 255 8.80 8.68 15.10
C GLU A 255 7.38 8.42 15.61
N ARG A 256 6.62 7.58 14.89
CA ARG A 256 5.25 7.21 15.25
C ARG A 256 5.17 6.03 16.23
N GLY A 257 6.28 5.41 16.62
CA GLY A 257 6.32 4.22 17.46
C GLY A 257 5.86 2.94 16.75
N TRP A 258 5.81 2.95 15.43
CA TRP A 258 5.31 1.85 14.60
C TRP A 258 6.42 0.89 14.14
N LEU A 259 7.69 1.28 14.24
CA LEU A 259 8.80 0.48 13.73
C LEU A 259 9.08 -0.76 14.57
N ARG A 260 9.27 -1.88 13.90
CA ARG A 260 9.89 -3.10 14.44
C ARG A 260 10.94 -3.58 13.42
N LEU A 261 12.11 -2.95 13.46
CA LEU A 261 13.25 -3.35 12.61
C LEU A 261 14.04 -4.42 13.31
N GLY A 262 13.88 -5.65 12.85
CA GLY A 262 14.66 -6.79 13.32
C GLY A 262 15.96 -6.95 12.55
N LEU A 263 17.06 -7.17 13.27
CA LEU A 263 18.36 -7.53 12.72
C LEU A 263 18.82 -8.87 13.32
N ALA A 264 19.35 -9.73 12.47
CA ALA A 264 20.04 -10.94 12.89
C ALA A 264 21.55 -10.77 12.62
N HIS A 265 22.36 -10.90 13.67
CA HIS A 265 23.80 -10.82 13.59
C HIS A 265 24.42 -12.21 13.73
N TYR A 266 25.50 -12.48 13.04
CA TYR A 266 26.29 -13.68 13.17
C TYR A 266 27.78 -13.33 13.17
N ASP A 267 28.49 -13.72 14.21
CA ASP A 267 29.89 -13.31 14.48
C ASP A 267 30.06 -11.77 14.40
N GLY A 268 29.10 -11.03 14.94
CA GLY A 268 29.10 -9.55 14.96
C GLY A 268 28.69 -8.87 13.64
N GLU A 269 28.52 -9.60 12.53
CA GLU A 269 28.05 -9.07 11.25
C GLU A 269 26.52 -9.20 11.13
N ALA A 270 25.80 -8.12 10.75
CA ALA A 270 24.37 -8.20 10.47
C ALA A 270 24.15 -8.93 9.14
N VAL A 271 23.42 -10.06 9.18
CA VAL A 271 23.27 -11.01 8.06
C VAL A 271 21.83 -11.16 7.55
N ALA A 272 20.85 -10.74 8.34
CA ALA A 272 19.45 -10.64 7.90
C ALA A 272 18.76 -9.44 8.55
N ALA A 273 17.81 -8.85 7.84
CA ALA A 273 17.02 -7.73 8.31
C ALA A 273 15.57 -7.85 7.87
N GLN A 274 14.64 -7.44 8.76
CA GLN A 274 13.22 -7.39 8.45
C GLN A 274 12.61 -6.10 9.00
N ILE A 275 11.89 -5.38 8.17
CA ILE A 275 11.12 -4.20 8.55
C ILE A 275 9.67 -4.63 8.72
N TRP A 276 9.20 -4.59 9.95
CA TRP A 276 7.81 -4.77 10.31
C TRP A 276 7.25 -3.44 10.81
N ILE A 277 5.99 -3.18 10.51
CA ILE A 277 5.30 -1.95 10.90
C ILE A 277 4.09 -2.35 11.73
N VAL A 278 4.10 -1.95 13.00
CA VAL A 278 3.01 -2.22 13.95
C VAL A 278 2.23 -0.95 14.18
N SER A 279 1.01 -0.91 13.69
CA SER A 279 0.12 0.23 13.87
C SER A 279 -1.32 -0.23 14.08
N HIS A 280 -1.99 0.36 15.07
CA HIS A 280 -3.43 0.15 15.34
C HIS A 280 -3.85 -1.33 15.33
N GLY A 281 -3.14 -2.17 16.09
CA GLY A 281 -3.45 -3.59 16.23
C GLY A 281 -3.02 -4.47 15.04
N ARG A 282 -2.35 -3.91 14.03
CA ARG A 282 -1.86 -4.67 12.86
C ARG A 282 -0.34 -4.65 12.76
N ALA A 283 0.27 -5.83 12.52
CA ALA A 283 1.67 -5.97 12.14
C ALA A 283 1.77 -6.25 10.64
N ALA A 284 2.35 -5.33 9.90
CA ALA A 284 2.64 -5.49 8.47
C ALA A 284 4.09 -5.93 8.28
N ILE A 285 4.31 -7.07 7.61
CA ILE A 285 5.65 -7.54 7.24
C ILE A 285 6.04 -6.85 5.94
N TYR A 286 6.72 -5.71 6.07
CA TYR A 286 6.88 -4.79 4.95
C TYR A 286 8.02 -5.19 4.00
N LYS A 287 9.21 -5.42 4.55
CA LYS A 287 10.38 -5.86 3.77
C LYS A 287 11.20 -6.85 4.57
N LEU A 288 11.72 -7.85 3.89
CA LEU A 288 12.66 -8.81 4.48
C LEU A 288 13.80 -9.07 3.50
N ALA A 289 15.01 -9.24 4.02
CA ALA A 289 16.20 -9.60 3.26
C ALA A 289 17.18 -10.37 4.13
N TYR A 290 18.03 -11.15 3.50
CA TYR A 290 19.23 -11.74 4.12
C TYR A 290 20.37 -11.74 3.10
N ASP A 291 21.58 -11.69 3.58
CA ASP A 291 22.80 -11.81 2.78
C ASP A 291 22.95 -13.26 2.30
N GLU A 292 23.03 -13.47 0.98
CA GLU A 292 23.07 -14.80 0.38
C GLU A 292 24.30 -15.62 0.83
N ARG A 293 25.39 -14.96 1.23
CA ARG A 293 26.57 -15.64 1.79
C ARG A 293 26.24 -16.46 3.04
N PHE A 294 25.23 -16.03 3.79
CA PHE A 294 24.76 -16.64 5.03
C PHE A 294 23.48 -17.46 4.89
N ALA A 295 23.03 -17.77 3.66
CA ALA A 295 21.82 -18.56 3.41
C ALA A 295 21.75 -19.89 4.22
N PRO A 296 22.86 -20.66 4.41
CA PRO A 296 22.85 -21.88 5.21
C PRO A 296 22.43 -21.71 6.68
N LEU A 297 22.56 -20.51 7.25
CA LEU A 297 22.16 -20.21 8.62
C LEU A 297 20.64 -20.08 8.77
N SER A 298 19.91 -19.81 7.68
CA SER A 298 18.47 -19.53 7.68
C SER A 298 18.09 -18.37 8.63
N ALA A 299 18.95 -17.36 8.73
CA ALA A 299 18.79 -16.22 9.64
C ALA A 299 17.44 -15.49 9.43
N GLY A 300 16.96 -15.38 8.18
CA GLY A 300 15.66 -14.80 7.88
C GLY A 300 14.49 -15.56 8.54
N THR A 301 14.50 -16.90 8.56
CA THR A 301 13.49 -17.72 9.23
C THR A 301 13.52 -17.55 10.76
N VAL A 302 14.72 -17.51 11.32
CA VAL A 302 14.91 -17.28 12.78
C VAL A 302 14.40 -15.90 13.16
N LEU A 303 14.74 -14.90 12.37
CA LEU A 303 14.31 -13.51 12.58
C LEU A 303 12.78 -13.36 12.44
N THR A 304 12.16 -14.08 11.49
CA THR A 304 10.68 -14.09 11.37
C THR A 304 10.05 -14.66 12.64
N ALA A 305 10.54 -15.77 13.18
CA ALA A 305 10.01 -16.35 14.41
C ALA A 305 10.18 -15.42 15.62
N PHE A 306 11.31 -14.72 15.71
CA PHE A 306 11.57 -13.72 16.74
C PHE A 306 10.57 -12.55 16.66
N LEU A 307 10.39 -11.96 15.48
CA LEU A 307 9.47 -10.85 15.28
C LEU A 307 8.00 -11.28 15.43
N MET A 308 7.63 -12.49 15.01
CA MET A 308 6.29 -13.05 15.29
C MET A 308 6.00 -13.10 16.80
N ARG A 309 6.99 -13.57 17.60
CA ARG A 309 6.87 -13.59 19.07
C ARG A 309 6.72 -12.18 19.61
N GLN A 310 7.53 -11.25 19.14
CA GLN A 310 7.47 -9.85 19.55
C GLN A 310 6.07 -9.26 19.32
N VAL A 311 5.54 -9.35 18.08
CA VAL A 311 4.28 -8.68 17.75
C VAL A 311 3.06 -9.38 18.39
N ILE A 312 3.12 -10.68 18.63
CA ILE A 312 2.02 -11.42 19.28
C ILE A 312 2.04 -11.22 20.79
N ASP A 313 3.18 -11.49 21.45
CA ASP A 313 3.24 -11.58 22.92
C ASP A 313 3.52 -10.22 23.59
N VAL A 314 4.13 -9.26 22.89
CA VAL A 314 4.50 -7.94 23.44
C VAL A 314 3.65 -6.83 22.88
N ASP A 315 3.50 -6.77 21.54
CA ASP A 315 2.71 -5.72 20.88
C ASP A 315 1.20 -6.03 20.89
N HIS A 316 0.81 -7.26 21.18
CA HIS A 316 -0.58 -7.74 21.25
C HIS A 316 -1.41 -7.38 20.01
N VAL A 317 -0.83 -7.58 18.81
CA VAL A 317 -1.52 -7.25 17.58
C VAL A 317 -2.71 -8.19 17.34
N GLU A 318 -3.72 -7.67 16.66
CA GLU A 318 -4.93 -8.41 16.29
C GLU A 318 -4.77 -9.15 14.96
N GLU A 319 -3.97 -8.58 14.05
CA GLU A 319 -3.73 -9.12 12.70
C GLU A 319 -2.25 -9.01 12.31
N ILE A 320 -1.74 -10.06 11.64
CA ILE A 320 -0.44 -10.05 10.97
C ILE A 320 -0.65 -10.19 9.47
N ASP A 321 0.00 -9.33 8.67
CA ASP A 321 -0.22 -9.19 7.24
C ASP A 321 1.11 -9.23 6.45
N TYR A 322 1.21 -10.12 5.45
CA TYR A 322 2.37 -10.24 4.55
C TYR A 322 2.28 -9.34 3.30
N LEU A 323 1.30 -8.45 3.25
CA LEU A 323 1.09 -7.44 2.21
C LEU A 323 1.07 -8.02 0.79
N ILE A 324 1.88 -7.48 -0.13
CA ILE A 324 1.85 -7.80 -1.56
C ILE A 324 2.36 -9.21 -1.84
N GLY A 325 1.61 -9.93 -2.70
CA GLY A 325 2.06 -11.15 -3.34
C GLY A 325 1.56 -12.45 -2.71
N ASP A 326 1.58 -13.49 -3.52
CA ASP A 326 1.01 -14.82 -3.24
C ASP A 326 2.12 -15.89 -3.17
N ASP A 327 3.29 -15.51 -2.61
CA ASP A 327 4.44 -16.39 -2.50
C ASP A 327 4.13 -17.62 -1.63
N ALA A 328 4.53 -18.81 -2.11
CA ALA A 328 4.18 -20.08 -1.50
C ALA A 328 4.56 -20.21 -0.02
N TYR A 329 5.68 -19.59 0.41
CA TYR A 329 6.13 -19.65 1.80
C TYR A 329 5.22 -18.90 2.78
N LYS A 330 4.42 -17.92 2.30
CA LYS A 330 3.55 -17.10 3.16
C LYS A 330 2.46 -17.93 3.83
N LYS A 331 1.92 -18.94 3.12
CA LYS A 331 0.94 -19.88 3.67
C LYS A 331 1.49 -20.77 4.79
N ASP A 332 2.83 -20.90 4.90
CA ASP A 332 3.46 -21.65 5.97
C ASP A 332 3.39 -20.94 7.32
N TRP A 333 3.24 -19.61 7.28
CA TRP A 333 3.18 -18.74 8.45
C TRP A 333 1.78 -18.16 8.70
N LEU A 334 1.00 -17.92 7.65
CA LEU A 334 -0.30 -17.25 7.74
C LEU A 334 -1.43 -18.15 7.23
N SER A 335 -2.60 -18.02 7.83
CA SER A 335 -3.71 -18.98 7.67
C SER A 335 -4.80 -18.53 6.70
N HIS A 336 -4.88 -17.24 6.39
CA HIS A 336 -5.94 -16.67 5.58
C HIS A 336 -5.39 -15.94 4.37
N ARG A 337 -6.21 -15.89 3.31
CA ARG A 337 -5.89 -15.20 2.08
C ARG A 337 -7.08 -14.34 1.66
N ARG A 338 -6.82 -13.09 1.35
CA ARG A 338 -7.79 -12.15 0.76
C ARG A 338 -7.26 -11.63 -0.58
N GLU A 339 -8.13 -10.98 -1.35
CA GLU A 339 -7.77 -10.46 -2.66
C GLU A 339 -7.70 -8.94 -2.64
N ARG A 340 -6.75 -8.42 -3.40
CA ARG A 340 -6.66 -7.01 -3.72
C ARG A 340 -7.07 -6.82 -5.16
N TRP A 341 -7.97 -5.88 -5.37
CA TRP A 341 -8.52 -5.55 -6.66
C TRP A 341 -8.25 -4.10 -7.00
N GLY A 342 -8.44 -3.73 -8.26
CA GLY A 342 -8.40 -2.35 -8.70
C GLY A 342 -9.66 -2.03 -9.50
N ILE A 343 -9.83 -0.73 -9.74
CA ILE A 343 -10.89 -0.20 -10.60
C ILE A 343 -10.22 0.62 -11.70
N MET A 344 -10.50 0.30 -12.96
CA MET A 344 -10.16 1.12 -14.11
C MET A 344 -11.42 1.84 -14.56
N ALA A 345 -11.44 3.15 -14.50
CA ALA A 345 -12.55 3.98 -14.93
C ALA A 345 -12.17 4.81 -16.16
N TYR A 346 -13.05 4.88 -17.13
CA TYR A 346 -12.88 5.64 -18.37
C TYR A 346 -13.91 6.75 -18.45
N ASN A 347 -13.48 7.95 -18.87
CA ASN A 347 -14.33 9.10 -19.06
C ASN A 347 -14.95 9.09 -20.48
N PRO A 348 -16.23 8.74 -20.65
CA PRO A 348 -16.86 8.67 -21.97
C PRO A 348 -17.04 10.03 -22.64
N ALA A 349 -16.87 11.15 -21.92
CA ALA A 349 -16.88 12.49 -22.49
C ALA A 349 -15.60 12.81 -23.29
N THR A 350 -14.58 11.95 -23.22
CA THR A 350 -13.34 12.09 -24.00
C THR A 350 -13.22 10.97 -25.03
N ALA A 351 -12.75 11.29 -26.25
CA ALA A 351 -12.60 10.27 -27.30
C ALA A 351 -11.65 9.13 -26.86
N ALA A 352 -10.55 9.44 -26.19
CA ALA A 352 -9.60 8.44 -25.68
C ALA A 352 -10.20 7.59 -24.57
N GLY A 353 -11.00 8.16 -23.69
CA GLY A 353 -11.73 7.44 -22.64
C GLY A 353 -12.78 6.50 -23.21
N LEU A 354 -13.59 6.98 -24.18
CA LEU A 354 -14.58 6.15 -24.87
C LEU A 354 -13.93 4.96 -25.59
N LEU A 355 -12.83 5.21 -26.31
CA LEU A 355 -12.08 4.14 -26.98
C LEU A 355 -11.48 3.14 -25.95
N GLY A 356 -10.98 3.64 -24.81
CA GLY A 356 -10.48 2.81 -23.72
C GLY A 356 -11.56 1.88 -23.16
N ALA A 357 -12.75 2.43 -22.89
CA ALA A 357 -13.91 1.67 -22.42
C ALA A 357 -14.37 0.61 -23.44
N ALA A 358 -14.40 0.98 -24.72
CA ALA A 358 -14.78 0.04 -25.79
C ALA A 358 -13.79 -1.14 -25.88
N ARG A 359 -12.49 -0.87 -25.82
CA ARG A 359 -11.45 -1.92 -25.79
C ARG A 359 -11.56 -2.84 -24.57
N GLU A 360 -11.79 -2.26 -23.37
CA GLU A 360 -11.96 -3.03 -22.15
C GLU A 360 -13.19 -3.94 -22.23
N SER A 361 -14.33 -3.41 -22.70
CA SER A 361 -15.58 -4.17 -22.89
C SER A 361 -15.40 -5.30 -23.90
N ALA A 362 -14.78 -5.03 -25.06
CA ALA A 362 -14.49 -6.03 -26.08
C ALA A 362 -13.53 -7.12 -25.54
N GLY A 363 -12.47 -6.73 -24.83
CA GLY A 363 -11.55 -7.67 -24.22
C GLY A 363 -12.22 -8.61 -23.21
N ARG A 364 -13.13 -8.09 -22.41
CA ARG A 364 -13.93 -8.88 -21.44
C ARG A 364 -14.90 -9.85 -22.14
N ALA A 365 -15.55 -9.41 -23.19
CA ALA A 365 -16.45 -10.26 -23.97
C ALA A 365 -15.71 -11.39 -24.71
N LEU A 366 -14.50 -11.13 -25.20
CA LEU A 366 -13.71 -12.09 -25.99
C LEU A 366 -12.95 -13.10 -25.13
N LYS A 367 -12.52 -12.74 -23.90
CA LYS A 367 -11.76 -13.65 -23.01
C LYS A 367 -12.40 -15.03 -22.81
N PRO A 368 -13.70 -15.14 -22.46
CA PRO A 368 -14.34 -16.45 -22.27
C PRO A 368 -14.48 -17.22 -23.58
N LEU A 369 -14.64 -16.55 -24.73
CA LEU A 369 -14.72 -17.20 -26.05
C LEU A 369 -13.35 -17.79 -26.43
N LEU A 370 -12.27 -17.03 -26.25
CA LEU A 370 -10.91 -17.51 -26.49
C LEU A 370 -10.50 -18.64 -25.55
N ALA A 371 -10.90 -18.58 -24.28
CA ALA A 371 -10.66 -19.67 -23.33
C ALA A 371 -11.37 -20.96 -23.75
N ARG A 372 -12.63 -20.87 -24.20
CA ARG A 372 -13.39 -22.02 -24.72
C ARG A 372 -12.76 -22.57 -26.00
N TRP A 373 -12.30 -21.72 -26.89
CA TRP A 373 -11.63 -22.14 -28.12
C TRP A 373 -10.31 -22.86 -27.86
N ARG A 374 -9.46 -22.32 -26.97
CA ARG A 374 -8.19 -22.97 -26.54
C ARG A 374 -8.42 -24.31 -25.86
N ALA A 375 -9.45 -24.42 -25.01
CA ALA A 375 -9.81 -25.68 -24.38
C ALA A 375 -10.31 -26.74 -25.39
N ARG A 376 -10.86 -26.35 -26.53
CA ARG A 376 -11.28 -27.25 -27.62
C ARG A 376 -10.13 -27.63 -28.55
N SER A 377 -9.21 -26.70 -28.84
CA SER A 377 -8.05 -26.94 -29.71
C SER A 377 -6.87 -27.65 -29.03
N GLY A 378 -6.80 -27.68 -27.70
CA GLY A 378 -5.78 -28.44 -26.93
C GLY A 378 -6.18 -29.91 -26.64
N LYS A 379 -7.26 -30.43 -27.24
CA LYS A 379 -7.71 -31.82 -27.22
C LYS A 379 -7.56 -32.52 -28.56
N ALA A 380 -6.67 -32.04 -29.42
CA ALA A 380 -6.29 -32.72 -30.66
C ALA A 380 -4.84 -33.18 -30.56
#